data_83d64ee80ef33b08f9553668fb3e6541
#
_entry.id   83d64ee80ef33b08f9553668fb3e6541
#
_cell.length_a   1.000
_cell.length_b   1.000
_cell.length_c   1.000
_cell.angle_alpha   90.00
_cell.angle_beta   90.00
_cell.angle_gamma   90.00
#
_symmetry.space_group_name_H-M   'P 1'
#
loop_
_entity.id
_entity.type
_entity.pdbx_description
1 polymer ?
#
loop_
_entity_poly.entity_id
_entity_poly.type
_entity_poly.pdbx_seq_one_letter_code
_entity_poly.pdbx_strand_id
1 'polypeptide(L)'
;TKLQYDKTKDGRGYYSLRKKALARTYGDLNAPGDEKESFTSGDEPIDGDSYYFTPEAEGHFTENIWPLEIPYMKRIWMQYREACQGVCDKLFSIMDCSLKADKPLSTLIAHHYPKQETQPEGIRAGSHTDFGTLTLLMTEDKPGGLQVMGMDDEWHDIQPMPDTFIVNLGDLMERWNNTWRS
;
A
#
# COMPACT_ATOMS: atom_id res chain seq x y z
N THR A 1 2.08 -23.46 -5.74
CA THR A 1 1.80 -22.98 -4.36
C THR A 1 2.20 -21.51 -4.25
N LYS A 2 1.60 -20.75 -3.31
CA LYS A 2 1.92 -19.33 -3.07
C LYS A 2 3.43 -19.07 -2.92
N LEU A 3 4.16 -19.96 -2.27
CA LEU A 3 5.60 -19.82 -1.99
C LEU A 3 6.51 -19.78 -3.22
N GLN A 4 6.10 -20.33 -4.36
CA GLN A 4 6.91 -20.24 -5.59
C GLN A 4 6.98 -18.81 -6.15
N TYR A 5 6.04 -17.94 -5.76
CA TYR A 5 5.97 -16.53 -6.14
C TYR A 5 6.57 -15.58 -5.10
N ASP A 6 7.09 -16.11 -3.98
CA ASP A 6 7.78 -15.33 -2.94
C ASP A 6 9.18 -14.83 -3.41
N LYS A 7 9.33 -14.67 -4.72
CA LYS A 7 10.50 -14.07 -5.35
C LYS A 7 10.20 -12.61 -5.66
N THR A 8 10.20 -11.82 -4.61
CA THR A 8 9.97 -10.40 -4.79
C THR A 8 11.25 -9.72 -5.28
N LYS A 9 11.14 -9.00 -6.37
CA LYS A 9 12.13 -8.04 -6.80
C LYS A 9 11.47 -6.65 -6.71
N ASP A 10 12.16 -5.71 -6.13
CA ASP A 10 11.75 -4.30 -6.12
C ASP A 10 10.31 -4.06 -5.60
N GLY A 11 9.91 -4.82 -4.59
CA GLY A 11 8.62 -4.61 -3.94
C GLY A 11 7.39 -5.19 -4.65
N ARG A 12 7.52 -5.96 -5.72
CA ARG A 12 6.41 -6.55 -6.49
C ARG A 12 6.15 -8.01 -6.13
N GLY A 13 4.91 -8.48 -6.36
CA GLY A 13 4.52 -9.87 -6.22
C GLY A 13 4.02 -10.26 -4.83
N TYR A 14 4.09 -11.55 -4.52
CA TYR A 14 3.59 -12.12 -3.27
C TYR A 14 4.66 -12.13 -2.18
N TYR A 15 4.28 -11.69 -1.01
CA TYR A 15 5.06 -11.74 0.22
C TYR A 15 4.39 -12.71 1.19
N SER A 16 5.12 -13.76 1.56
CA SER A 16 4.63 -14.74 2.54
C SER A 16 4.50 -14.12 3.95
N LEU A 17 3.78 -14.83 4.79
CA LEU A 17 3.55 -14.47 6.19
C LEU A 17 4.87 -14.12 6.89
N ARG A 18 4.89 -13.03 7.64
CA ARG A 18 6.05 -12.52 8.40
C ARG A 18 7.27 -12.11 7.56
N LYS A 19 7.15 -12.04 6.25
CA LYS A 19 8.26 -11.62 5.37
C LYS A 19 8.58 -10.14 5.52
N LYS A 20 7.55 -9.32 5.61
CA LYS A 20 7.66 -7.87 5.84
C LYS A 20 7.53 -7.55 7.33
N ALA A 21 8.20 -6.49 7.76
CA ALA A 21 8.04 -5.90 9.08
C ALA A 21 8.13 -4.38 8.92
N LEU A 22 7.02 -3.69 9.12
CA LEU A 22 6.96 -2.23 9.01
C LEU A 22 7.92 -1.55 10.00
N ALA A 23 7.98 -2.05 11.23
CA ALA A 23 8.89 -1.51 12.24
C ALA A 23 10.37 -1.51 11.81
N ARG A 24 10.80 -2.45 10.95
CA ARG A 24 12.16 -2.47 10.40
C ARG A 24 12.42 -1.28 9.47
N THR A 25 11.42 -0.84 8.74
CA THR A 25 11.52 0.35 7.88
C THR A 25 11.72 1.62 8.69
N TYR A 26 11.23 1.64 9.93
CA TYR A 26 11.39 2.75 10.87
C TYR A 26 12.55 2.59 11.85
N GLY A 27 13.46 1.65 11.58
CA GLY A 27 14.74 1.54 12.29
C GLY A 27 14.84 0.43 13.34
N ASP A 28 13.75 -0.26 13.68
CA ASP A 28 13.83 -1.45 14.53
C ASP A 28 14.17 -2.69 13.70
N LEU A 29 15.45 -2.84 13.39
CA LEU A 29 15.96 -3.94 12.56
C LEU A 29 15.70 -5.34 13.14
N ASN A 30 15.42 -5.44 14.44
CA ASN A 30 15.16 -6.69 15.13
C ASN A 30 13.65 -7.00 15.26
N ALA A 31 12.78 -6.11 14.82
CA ALA A 31 11.34 -6.33 14.89
C ALA A 31 10.94 -7.65 14.22
N PRO A 32 10.02 -8.42 14.82
CA PRO A 32 9.45 -9.59 14.17
C PRO A 32 8.71 -9.19 12.91
N GLY A 33 8.54 -10.15 11.99
CA GLY A 33 7.73 -9.92 10.79
C GLY A 33 6.26 -9.69 11.16
N ASP A 34 5.59 -8.79 10.44
CA ASP A 34 4.16 -8.52 10.62
C ASP A 34 3.33 -9.78 10.34
N GLU A 35 2.28 -10.01 11.12
CA GLU A 35 1.39 -11.17 11.01
C GLU A 35 0.44 -11.05 9.82
N LYS A 36 1.01 -10.78 8.64
CA LYS A 36 0.28 -10.65 7.37
C LYS A 36 1.04 -11.26 6.20
N GLU A 37 0.31 -11.67 5.20
CA GLU A 37 0.81 -11.91 3.86
C GLU A 37 0.26 -10.83 2.92
N SER A 38 0.93 -10.56 1.80
CA SER A 38 0.48 -9.52 0.89
C SER A 38 0.81 -9.83 -0.57
N PHE A 39 0.02 -9.24 -1.46
CA PHE A 39 0.33 -9.19 -2.88
C PHE A 39 0.42 -7.72 -3.30
N THR A 40 1.50 -7.37 -3.99
CA THR A 40 1.83 -5.99 -4.36
C THR A 40 2.04 -5.87 -5.86
N SER A 41 1.41 -4.86 -6.46
CA SER A 41 1.67 -4.42 -7.83
C SER A 41 1.86 -2.91 -7.89
N GLY A 42 2.51 -2.42 -8.92
CA GLY A 42 2.71 -0.98 -9.13
C GLY A 42 2.75 -0.62 -10.61
N ASP A 43 3.14 0.59 -10.89
CA ASP A 43 3.35 1.05 -12.26
C ASP A 43 4.52 0.32 -12.91
N GLU A 44 4.33 -0.06 -14.16
CA GLU A 44 5.35 -0.69 -15.01
C GLU A 44 5.97 0.35 -15.94
N PRO A 45 7.20 0.14 -16.41
CA PRO A 45 7.78 0.99 -17.44
C PRO A 45 6.90 1.02 -18.70
N ILE A 46 6.85 2.17 -19.37
CA ILE A 46 6.17 2.30 -20.67
C ILE A 46 7.21 2.18 -21.77
N ASP A 47 6.97 1.23 -22.68
CA ASP A 47 7.86 1.01 -23.83
C ASP A 47 8.04 2.29 -24.67
N GLY A 48 9.29 2.59 -25.02
CA GLY A 48 9.64 3.73 -25.83
C GLY A 48 9.73 5.07 -25.06
N ASP A 49 9.44 5.11 -23.77
CA ASP A 49 9.64 6.31 -22.95
C ASP A 49 10.98 6.24 -22.21
N SER A 50 11.91 7.11 -22.60
CA SER A 50 13.27 7.14 -22.08
C SER A 50 13.37 7.47 -20.57
N TYR A 51 12.35 8.09 -19.98
CA TYR A 51 12.33 8.40 -18.56
C TYR A 51 12.53 7.17 -17.68
N TYR A 52 11.91 6.04 -18.05
CA TYR A 52 11.96 4.82 -17.24
C TYR A 52 13.34 4.15 -17.19
N PHE A 53 14.29 4.64 -17.99
CA PHE A 53 15.68 4.19 -18.01
C PHE A 53 16.66 5.20 -17.40
N THR A 54 16.14 6.22 -16.72
CA THR A 54 16.96 7.20 -15.99
C THR A 54 17.29 6.72 -14.59
N PRO A 55 18.36 7.23 -13.96
CA PRO A 55 18.68 6.92 -12.56
C PRO A 55 17.54 7.25 -11.59
N GLU A 56 16.74 8.28 -11.87
CA GLU A 56 15.61 8.70 -11.05
C GLU A 56 14.45 7.70 -11.08
N ALA A 57 14.32 6.94 -12.15
CA ALA A 57 13.29 5.92 -12.31
C ALA A 57 13.74 4.53 -11.83
N GLU A 58 15.04 4.33 -11.65
CA GLU A 58 15.62 3.04 -11.29
C GLU A 58 15.04 2.50 -9.97
N GLY A 59 14.56 1.25 -10.00
CA GLY A 59 13.97 0.56 -8.83
C GLY A 59 12.53 0.95 -8.51
N HIS A 60 11.96 1.98 -9.16
CA HIS A 60 10.59 2.44 -8.91
C HIS A 60 9.58 1.82 -9.87
N PHE A 61 9.95 1.66 -11.12
CA PHE A 61 9.09 1.12 -12.17
C PHE A 61 9.63 -0.24 -12.62
N THR A 62 9.06 -1.30 -12.11
CA THR A 62 9.49 -2.67 -12.41
C THR A 62 8.29 -3.51 -12.86
N GLU A 63 8.55 -4.56 -13.63
CA GLU A 63 7.52 -5.49 -14.05
C GLU A 63 6.81 -6.14 -12.86
N ASN A 64 5.49 -6.27 -12.96
CA ASN A 64 4.69 -6.96 -11.96
C ASN A 64 4.80 -8.48 -12.13
N ILE A 65 4.79 -9.19 -11.01
CA ILE A 65 4.87 -10.66 -10.98
C ILE A 65 3.47 -11.21 -10.80
N TRP A 66 2.92 -11.86 -11.83
CA TRP A 66 1.57 -12.41 -11.81
C TRP A 66 1.58 -13.94 -11.70
N PRO A 67 0.66 -14.54 -10.90
CA PRO A 67 0.53 -15.98 -10.83
C PRO A 67 -0.07 -16.54 -12.14
N LEU A 68 0.66 -17.44 -12.78
CA LEU A 68 0.24 -18.05 -14.05
C LEU A 68 -1.02 -18.91 -13.91
N GLU A 69 -1.22 -19.49 -12.73
CA GLU A 69 -2.37 -20.34 -12.41
C GLU A 69 -3.69 -19.57 -12.29
N ILE A 70 -3.62 -18.23 -12.21
CA ILE A 70 -4.79 -17.36 -12.10
C ILE A 70 -4.75 -16.32 -13.23
N PRO A 71 -4.94 -16.73 -14.49
CA PRO A 71 -4.68 -15.89 -15.66
C PRO A 71 -5.56 -14.63 -15.72
N TYR A 72 -6.74 -14.65 -15.09
CA TYR A 72 -7.62 -13.48 -15.03
C TYR A 72 -7.25 -12.48 -13.92
N MET A 73 -6.35 -12.82 -13.00
CA MET A 73 -6.00 -11.97 -11.86
C MET A 73 -5.46 -10.62 -12.31
N LYS A 74 -4.50 -10.60 -13.25
CA LYS A 74 -3.94 -9.35 -13.78
C LYS A 74 -5.05 -8.41 -14.28
N ARG A 75 -5.97 -8.92 -15.08
CA ARG A 75 -7.03 -8.10 -15.68
C ARG A 75 -7.94 -7.48 -14.61
N ILE A 76 -8.42 -8.29 -13.66
CA ILE A 76 -9.32 -7.81 -12.59
C ILE A 76 -8.59 -6.81 -11.68
N TRP A 77 -7.36 -7.13 -11.34
CA TRP A 77 -6.52 -6.30 -10.47
C TRP A 77 -6.27 -4.92 -11.08
N MET A 78 -5.92 -4.88 -12.37
CA MET A 78 -5.67 -3.62 -13.07
C MET A 78 -6.94 -2.79 -13.28
N GLN A 79 -8.08 -3.43 -13.54
CA GLN A 79 -9.38 -2.73 -13.60
C GLN A 79 -9.74 -2.07 -12.25
N TYR A 80 -9.53 -2.79 -11.16
CA TYR A 80 -9.76 -2.24 -9.82
C TYR A 80 -8.80 -1.07 -9.53
N ARG A 81 -7.53 -1.21 -9.87
CA ARG A 81 -6.54 -0.16 -9.71
C ARG A 81 -6.89 1.11 -10.49
N GLU A 82 -7.33 0.97 -11.73
CA GLU A 82 -7.79 2.08 -12.58
C GLU A 82 -8.99 2.80 -11.96
N ALA A 83 -9.95 2.04 -11.41
CA ALA A 83 -11.09 2.62 -10.71
C ALA A 83 -10.66 3.41 -9.46
N CYS A 84 -9.74 2.87 -8.67
CA CYS A 84 -9.16 3.56 -7.51
C CYS A 84 -8.41 4.84 -7.92
N GLN A 85 -7.64 4.80 -9.02
CA GLN A 85 -6.98 6.00 -9.54
C GLN A 85 -7.98 7.11 -9.86
N GLY A 86 -9.11 6.77 -10.49
CA GLY A 86 -10.17 7.72 -10.76
C GLY A 86 -10.80 8.34 -9.50
N VAL A 87 -10.79 7.63 -8.38
CA VAL A 87 -11.19 8.18 -7.06
C VAL A 87 -10.12 9.14 -6.55
N CYS A 88 -8.84 8.76 -6.60
CA CYS A 88 -7.73 9.62 -6.20
C CYS A 88 -7.72 10.95 -6.98
N ASP A 89 -7.92 10.90 -8.30
CA ASP A 89 -7.95 12.10 -9.15
C ASP A 89 -9.06 13.07 -8.73
N LYS A 90 -10.23 12.54 -8.37
CA LYS A 90 -11.33 13.36 -7.84
C LYS A 90 -11.00 13.97 -6.49
N LEU A 91 -10.38 13.19 -5.59
CA LEU A 91 -9.97 13.68 -4.27
C LEU A 91 -8.94 14.80 -4.40
N PHE A 92 -7.92 14.63 -5.23
CA PHE A 92 -6.94 15.69 -5.51
C PHE A 92 -7.59 16.95 -6.08
N SER A 93 -8.59 16.79 -6.95
CA SER A 93 -9.35 17.94 -7.48
C SER A 93 -10.14 18.68 -6.40
N ILE A 94 -10.76 17.96 -5.45
CA ILE A 94 -11.51 18.55 -4.33
C ILE A 94 -10.58 19.25 -3.35
N MET A 95 -9.40 18.70 -3.13
CA MET A 95 -8.38 19.25 -2.23
C MET A 95 -7.65 20.45 -2.83
N ASP A 96 -8.02 20.88 -4.04
CA ASP A 96 -7.33 21.93 -4.82
C ASP A 96 -5.82 21.66 -4.98
N CYS A 97 -5.48 20.39 -4.97
CA CYS A 97 -4.11 19.93 -5.15
C CYS A 97 -3.81 19.77 -6.63
N SER A 98 -3.07 20.72 -7.18
CA SER A 98 -2.56 20.65 -8.56
C SER A 98 -1.44 19.63 -8.75
N LEU A 99 -1.44 18.56 -7.97
CA LEU A 99 -0.45 17.48 -8.08
C LEU A 99 -0.72 16.65 -9.34
N LYS A 100 -0.32 17.16 -10.49
CA LYS A 100 -0.23 16.38 -11.72
C LYS A 100 1.19 15.86 -11.82
N ALA A 101 1.38 14.62 -11.40
CA ALA A 101 2.61 13.92 -11.71
C ALA A 101 2.50 13.38 -13.16
N ASP A 102 3.42 13.79 -14.02
CA ASP A 102 3.49 13.24 -15.39
C ASP A 102 3.82 11.74 -15.37
N LYS A 103 4.48 11.29 -14.31
CA LYS A 103 4.88 9.90 -14.07
C LYS A 103 4.42 9.49 -12.66
N PRO A 104 3.13 9.20 -12.47
CA PRO A 104 2.64 8.77 -11.16
C PRO A 104 3.28 7.45 -10.74
N LEU A 105 3.55 7.33 -9.45
CA LEU A 105 4.03 6.10 -8.84
C LEU A 105 2.95 5.61 -7.87
N SER A 106 2.08 4.76 -8.37
CA SER A 106 0.96 4.20 -7.60
C SER A 106 1.16 2.72 -7.35
N THR A 107 0.86 2.28 -6.15
CA THR A 107 0.96 0.88 -5.74
C THR A 107 -0.39 0.38 -5.25
N LEU A 108 -0.79 -0.80 -5.72
CA LEU A 108 -1.94 -1.52 -5.17
C LEU A 108 -1.45 -2.72 -4.37
N ILE A 109 -1.89 -2.80 -3.12
CA ILE A 109 -1.52 -3.87 -2.19
C ILE A 109 -2.77 -4.51 -1.63
N ALA A 110 -2.87 -5.84 -1.70
CA ALA A 110 -3.82 -6.58 -0.88
C ALA A 110 -3.10 -7.24 0.29
N HIS A 111 -3.61 -7.02 1.48
CA HIS A 111 -3.13 -7.66 2.71
C HIS A 111 -4.12 -8.73 3.15
N HIS A 112 -3.60 -9.87 3.57
CA HIS A 112 -4.36 -10.89 4.26
C HIS A 112 -3.78 -11.10 5.65
N TYR A 113 -4.61 -10.92 6.65
CA TYR A 113 -4.30 -11.14 8.06
C TYR A 113 -4.97 -12.45 8.49
N PRO A 114 -4.25 -13.58 8.54
CA PRO A 114 -4.84 -14.86 8.90
C PRO A 114 -5.38 -14.84 10.31
N LYS A 115 -6.45 -15.63 10.53
CA LYS A 115 -6.98 -15.85 11.87
C LYS A 115 -5.91 -16.52 12.72
N GLN A 116 -5.69 -15.97 13.92
CA GLN A 116 -4.80 -16.54 14.91
C GLN A 116 -5.61 -17.31 15.94
N GLU A 117 -5.17 -18.54 16.26
CA GLU A 117 -5.87 -19.41 17.22
C GLU A 117 -5.50 -19.08 18.66
N THR A 118 -4.36 -18.45 18.87
CA THR A 118 -3.85 -17.99 20.17
C THR A 118 -3.64 -16.49 20.14
N GLN A 119 -3.56 -15.86 21.32
CA GLN A 119 -3.18 -14.44 21.38
C GLN A 119 -1.79 -14.28 20.78
N PRO A 120 -1.63 -13.43 19.75
CA PRO A 120 -0.37 -13.32 19.03
C PRO A 120 0.71 -12.72 19.93
N GLU A 121 1.92 -13.24 19.82
CA GLU A 121 3.10 -12.62 20.44
C GLU A 121 3.59 -11.40 19.64
N GLY A 122 2.94 -11.06 18.51
CA GLY A 122 3.34 -10.01 17.58
C GLY A 122 2.21 -9.05 17.23
N ILE A 123 2.57 -7.94 16.64
CA ILE A 123 1.67 -6.91 16.11
C ILE A 123 1.29 -7.30 14.68
N ARG A 124 0.02 -7.17 14.30
CA ARG A 124 -0.45 -7.46 12.93
C ARG A 124 0.20 -6.54 11.89
N ALA A 125 0.29 -5.26 12.22
CA ALA A 125 1.08 -4.27 11.51
C ALA A 125 1.52 -3.22 12.53
N GLY A 126 2.81 -2.89 12.55
CA GLY A 126 3.34 -1.84 13.42
C GLY A 126 2.75 -0.47 13.07
N SER A 127 2.78 0.46 14.03
CA SER A 127 2.43 1.85 13.77
C SER A 127 3.38 2.44 12.73
N HIS A 128 2.84 3.19 11.79
CA HIS A 128 3.59 3.81 10.69
C HIS A 128 2.78 4.93 10.08
N THR A 129 3.45 5.78 9.31
CA THR A 129 2.86 6.67 8.33
C THR A 129 3.03 6.06 6.92
N ASP A 130 2.20 6.47 5.97
CA ASP A 130 2.37 6.05 4.58
C ASP A 130 3.34 6.99 3.86
N PHE A 131 4.23 6.45 3.03
CA PHE A 131 5.24 7.27 2.30
C PHE A 131 4.64 8.12 1.18
N GLY A 132 3.47 7.73 0.65
CA GLY A 132 2.85 8.34 -0.52
C GLY A 132 2.23 9.72 -0.27
N THR A 133 1.42 10.14 -1.22
CA THR A 133 0.60 11.36 -1.12
C THR A 133 -0.77 11.07 -0.53
N LEU A 134 -1.44 10.03 -1.03
CA LEU A 134 -2.78 9.64 -0.65
C LEU A 134 -2.90 8.11 -0.63
N THR A 135 -3.50 7.59 0.43
CA THR A 135 -3.86 6.18 0.54
C THR A 135 -5.36 6.02 0.54
N LEU A 136 -5.85 5.11 -0.30
CA LEU A 136 -7.21 4.59 -0.25
C LEU A 136 -7.16 3.22 0.40
N LEU A 137 -7.71 3.08 1.60
CA LEU A 137 -7.77 1.82 2.32
C LEU A 137 -9.19 1.27 2.31
N MET A 138 -9.36 0.09 1.73
CA MET A 138 -10.58 -0.69 1.81
C MET A 138 -10.37 -1.86 2.78
N THR A 139 -11.24 -2.01 3.74
CA THR A 139 -11.21 -3.08 4.73
C THR A 139 -12.38 -4.05 4.53
N GLU A 140 -12.28 -5.24 5.11
CA GLU A 140 -13.48 -6.08 5.28
C GLU A 140 -14.51 -5.35 6.14
N ASP A 141 -15.80 -5.61 5.88
CA ASP A 141 -16.92 -5.10 6.69
C ASP A 141 -17.04 -5.86 8.03
N LYS A 142 -15.97 -5.77 8.82
CA LYS A 142 -15.87 -6.37 10.16
C LYS A 142 -14.92 -5.51 11.00
N PRO A 143 -15.16 -5.41 12.31
CA PRO A 143 -14.19 -4.78 13.20
C PRO A 143 -12.81 -5.42 13.03
N GLY A 144 -11.81 -4.63 12.61
CA GLY A 144 -10.51 -5.11 12.17
C GLY A 144 -9.32 -4.73 13.03
N GLY A 145 -9.52 -3.90 14.04
CA GLY A 145 -8.43 -3.40 14.88
C GLY A 145 -7.52 -2.38 14.20
N LEU A 146 -8.04 -1.69 13.16
CA LEU A 146 -7.39 -0.51 12.60
C LEU A 146 -7.54 0.64 13.58
N GLN A 147 -6.42 1.28 13.89
CA GLN A 147 -6.36 2.44 14.77
C GLN A 147 -5.60 3.58 14.10
N VAL A 148 -5.93 4.80 14.46
CA VAL A 148 -5.20 6.00 14.06
C VAL A 148 -4.78 6.78 15.31
N MET A 149 -3.57 7.33 15.27
CA MET A 149 -3.10 8.25 16.32
C MET A 149 -3.78 9.61 16.12
N GLY A 150 -4.53 10.04 17.13
CA GLY A 150 -5.17 11.36 17.13
C GLY A 150 -4.21 12.49 17.45
N MET A 151 -4.66 13.74 17.32
CA MET A 151 -3.91 14.93 17.72
C MET A 151 -3.80 15.09 19.25
N ASP A 152 -4.50 14.25 19.99
CA ASP A 152 -4.46 14.13 21.44
C ASP A 152 -3.42 13.09 21.92
N ASP A 153 -2.62 12.55 20.98
CA ASP A 153 -1.66 11.48 21.20
C ASP A 153 -2.28 10.15 21.70
N GLU A 154 -3.59 9.95 21.42
CA GLU A 154 -4.31 8.73 21.79
C GLU A 154 -4.66 7.91 20.53
N TRP A 155 -4.73 6.58 20.69
CA TRP A 155 -5.13 5.68 19.62
C TRP A 155 -6.65 5.56 19.53
N HIS A 156 -7.21 5.87 18.37
CA HIS A 156 -8.64 5.82 18.08
C HIS A 156 -8.97 4.66 17.13
N ASP A 157 -9.95 3.84 17.50
CA ASP A 157 -10.43 2.76 16.65
C ASP A 157 -11.19 3.32 15.43
N ILE A 158 -10.82 2.85 14.26
CA ILE A 158 -11.54 3.14 13.01
C ILE A 158 -12.51 2.01 12.73
N GLN A 159 -13.81 2.34 12.78
CA GLN A 159 -14.85 1.39 12.45
C GLN A 159 -15.04 1.30 10.92
N PRO A 160 -15.01 0.08 10.34
CA PRO A 160 -15.29 -0.08 8.94
C PRO A 160 -16.75 0.31 8.63
N MET A 161 -16.95 0.94 7.49
CA MET A 161 -18.26 1.22 6.95
C MET A 161 -18.40 0.53 5.59
N PRO A 162 -19.52 -0.15 5.32
CA PRO A 162 -19.74 -0.80 4.03
C PRO A 162 -19.59 0.17 2.86
N ASP A 163 -19.04 -0.30 1.76
CA ASP A 163 -18.90 0.42 0.50
C ASP A 163 -18.16 1.78 0.61
N THR A 164 -17.24 1.90 1.57
CA THR A 164 -16.43 3.11 1.75
C THR A 164 -14.94 2.83 1.71
N PHE A 165 -14.17 3.86 1.39
CA PHE A 165 -12.74 3.90 1.63
C PHE A 165 -12.43 4.73 2.87
N ILE A 166 -11.47 4.27 3.66
CA ILE A 166 -10.75 5.10 4.60
C ILE A 166 -9.65 5.80 3.79
N VAL A 167 -9.52 7.10 3.95
CA VAL A 167 -8.56 7.91 3.21
C VAL A 167 -7.64 8.59 4.19
N ASN A 168 -6.34 8.43 3.98
CA ASN A 168 -5.32 9.15 4.74
C ASN A 168 -4.28 9.78 3.81
N LEU A 169 -3.66 10.83 4.30
CA LEU A 169 -2.52 11.47 3.67
C LEU A 169 -1.23 10.74 4.05
N GLY A 170 -0.24 10.77 3.19
CA GLY A 170 1.07 10.23 3.48
C GLY A 170 2.14 11.32 3.61
N ASP A 171 3.34 10.90 3.97
CA ASP A 171 4.49 11.77 4.27
C ASP A 171 4.85 12.74 3.14
N LEU A 172 4.70 12.30 1.87
CA LEU A 172 4.93 13.17 0.72
C LEU A 172 3.93 14.33 0.67
N MET A 173 2.67 14.09 1.02
CA MET A 173 1.66 15.13 1.04
C MET A 173 1.91 16.11 2.19
N GLU A 174 2.23 15.60 3.38
CA GLU A 174 2.63 16.41 4.52
C GLU A 174 3.80 17.32 4.17
N ARG A 175 4.86 16.76 3.59
CA ARG A 175 6.05 17.51 3.18
C ARG A 175 5.76 18.55 2.08
N TRP A 176 4.84 18.25 1.16
CA TRP A 176 4.48 19.14 0.07
C TRP A 176 3.67 20.33 0.54
N ASN A 177 2.64 20.08 1.34
CA ASN A 177 1.71 21.11 1.80
C ASN A 177 2.23 21.85 3.04
N ASN A 178 3.04 21.20 3.87
CA ASN A 178 3.59 21.72 5.14
C ASN A 178 2.53 22.17 6.15
N THR A 179 1.27 21.79 5.95
CA THR A 179 0.13 22.14 6.82
C THR A 179 -0.63 20.89 7.25
N TRP A 180 -0.76 19.93 6.34
CA TRP A 180 -1.43 18.67 6.61
C TRP A 180 -0.47 17.68 7.27
N ARG A 181 -1.01 16.76 8.05
CA ARG A 181 -0.25 15.69 8.70
C ARG A 181 -0.57 14.33 8.09
N SER A 182 0.46 13.51 8.00
CA SER A 182 0.41 12.10 7.65
C SER A 182 -0.12 11.26 8.82
#